data_8289cadf966878e7ad803bd7b79d739f
#
_entry.id   8289cadf966878e7ad803bd7b79d739f
#
_cell.length_a   1.000
_cell.length_b   1.000
_cell.length_c   1.000
_cell.angle_alpha   90.00
_cell.angle_beta   90.00
_cell.angle_gamma   90.00
#
_symmetry.space_group_name_H-M   'P 1'
#
loop_
_entity.id
_entity.type
_entity.pdbx_description
1 polymer ?
#
loop_
_entity_poly.entity_id
_entity_poly.type
_entity_poly.pdbx_seq_one_letter_code
_entity_poly.pdbx_strand_id
1 'polypeptide(L)'
;MGSEMCIRDRGETELTAEERLLRAIFGEKAREVRDTSLRVPHGAYGIIVDVKVFTPENSDELQPGVREVVRCYIAQKRKISVGDKMAGRHGNKGVVSRILPQEDMPYLPDGTPLDIVLNPLGVPSRMNIGQVLEIHLSLAAKALGFNIATPVFDGASENDIMDTLELANDYVNLSWEEFSEKHKEELLPEVLDYLYAVSYTHLRAHETDSYL
;
A
#
# COMPACT_ATOMS: atom_id res chain seq x y z
N MET A 1 16.91 -17.55 0.28
CA MET A 1 17.78 -17.55 1.49
C MET A 1 17.01 -16.82 2.57
N GLY A 2 16.47 -17.56 3.53
CA GLY A 2 15.81 -16.98 4.69
C GLY A 2 16.86 -16.42 5.63
N SER A 3 16.84 -15.11 5.86
CA SER A 3 17.65 -14.51 6.92
C SER A 3 17.04 -14.92 8.26
N GLU A 4 17.70 -15.79 8.97
CA GLU A 4 17.35 -16.12 10.35
C GLU A 4 17.67 -14.90 11.22
N MET A 5 16.63 -14.15 11.61
CA MET A 5 16.75 -13.11 12.62
C MET A 5 16.72 -13.79 13.99
N CYS A 6 17.88 -13.97 14.58
CA CYS A 6 18.03 -14.53 15.90
C CYS A 6 18.48 -13.44 16.87
N ILE A 7 17.58 -12.99 17.75
CA ILE A 7 17.95 -12.18 18.92
C ILE A 7 18.38 -13.17 19.99
N ARG A 8 19.68 -13.28 20.22
CA ARG A 8 20.21 -14.14 21.28
C ARG A 8 20.00 -13.49 22.63
N ASP A 9 19.13 -14.09 23.41
CA ASP A 9 19.00 -13.80 24.83
C ASP A 9 19.31 -15.07 25.63
N ARG A 10 20.15 -14.93 26.65
CA ARG A 10 20.49 -15.99 27.58
C ARG A 10 19.92 -15.62 28.93
N GLY A 11 18.70 -16.07 29.20
CA GLY A 11 18.02 -15.87 30.47
C GLY A 11 18.19 -17.07 31.42
N GLU A 12 18.12 -16.82 32.70
CA GLU A 12 17.93 -17.87 33.70
C GLU A 12 16.49 -18.37 33.57
N THR A 13 16.32 -19.69 33.42
CA THR A 13 14.99 -20.32 33.43
C THR A 13 14.36 -20.11 34.79
N GLU A 14 13.12 -19.63 34.85
CA GLU A 14 12.31 -19.71 36.06
C GLU A 14 12.13 -21.18 36.43
N LEU A 15 12.75 -21.57 37.54
CA LEU A 15 12.66 -22.91 38.07
C LEU A 15 11.27 -23.15 38.65
N THR A 16 10.67 -24.28 38.36
CA THR A 16 9.47 -24.75 39.05
C THR A 16 9.76 -24.93 40.55
N ALA A 17 8.72 -24.87 41.40
CA ALA A 17 8.89 -25.01 42.85
C ALA A 17 9.59 -26.31 43.22
N GLU A 18 9.37 -27.40 42.47
CA GLU A 18 9.98 -28.70 42.64
C GLU A 18 11.48 -28.71 42.27
N GLU A 19 11.86 -28.05 41.22
CA GLU A 19 13.27 -27.89 40.81
C GLU A 19 14.06 -27.01 41.78
N ARG A 20 13.43 -25.96 42.36
CA ARG A 20 14.04 -25.18 43.43
C ARG A 20 14.33 -26.02 44.66
N LEU A 21 13.40 -26.90 45.03
CA LEU A 21 13.56 -27.79 46.18
C LEU A 21 14.64 -28.84 45.93
N LEU A 22 14.69 -29.43 44.75
CA LEU A 22 15.75 -30.38 44.35
C LEU A 22 17.13 -29.72 44.33
N ARG A 23 17.26 -28.49 43.84
CA ARG A 23 18.53 -27.75 43.90
C ARG A 23 18.96 -27.38 45.32
N ALA A 24 18.01 -27.07 46.20
CA ALA A 24 18.34 -26.83 47.59
C ALA A 24 18.85 -28.06 48.33
N ILE A 25 18.39 -29.27 47.94
CA ILE A 25 18.78 -30.55 48.58
C ILE A 25 20.10 -31.08 48.00
N PHE A 26 20.30 -30.98 46.68
CA PHE A 26 21.45 -31.60 45.97
C PHE A 26 22.61 -30.63 45.65
N GLY A 27 22.48 -29.35 45.99
CA GLY A 27 23.49 -28.33 45.72
C GLY A 27 23.53 -27.88 44.25
N GLU A 28 23.73 -26.59 44.04
CA GLU A 28 23.88 -26.02 42.69
C GLU A 28 25.19 -26.43 42.05
N LYS A 29 25.17 -27.36 41.09
CA LYS A 29 26.36 -27.70 40.31
C LYS A 29 26.46 -27.02 38.93
N ALA A 30 25.41 -26.42 38.42
CA ALA A 30 25.48 -25.62 37.18
C ALA A 30 24.23 -24.70 37.05
N ARG A 31 24.42 -23.45 36.77
CA ARG A 31 23.36 -22.59 36.21
C ARG A 31 23.07 -23.04 34.79
N GLU A 32 21.93 -23.68 34.60
CA GLU A 32 21.48 -24.05 33.25
C GLU A 32 20.94 -22.78 32.56
N VAL A 33 21.77 -22.16 31.75
CA VAL A 33 21.40 -21.01 30.94
C VAL A 33 20.71 -21.54 29.72
N ARG A 34 19.44 -21.32 29.60
CA ARG A 34 18.65 -21.68 28.43
C ARG A 34 18.64 -20.52 27.42
N ASP A 35 18.76 -20.84 26.15
CA ASP A 35 18.64 -19.88 25.09
C ASP A 35 17.15 -19.53 24.90
N THR A 36 16.76 -18.32 25.33
CA THR A 36 15.39 -17.77 25.21
C THR A 36 15.27 -16.83 24.01
N SER A 37 16.19 -16.93 23.06
CA SER A 37 16.21 -16.05 21.89
C SER A 37 14.89 -16.10 21.12
N LEU A 38 14.43 -14.93 20.71
CA LEU A 38 13.30 -14.81 19.80
C LEU A 38 13.69 -15.30 18.41
N ARG A 39 13.00 -16.31 17.91
CA ARG A 39 13.19 -16.85 16.56
C ARG A 39 11.96 -16.55 15.72
N VAL A 40 12.19 -16.31 14.43
CA VAL A 40 11.09 -16.14 13.46
C VAL A 40 10.33 -17.47 13.35
N PRO A 41 8.99 -17.46 13.53
CA PRO A 41 8.18 -18.65 13.38
C PRO A 41 8.26 -19.24 11.97
N HIS A 42 8.05 -20.55 11.84
CA HIS A 42 7.97 -21.19 10.54
C HIS A 42 6.85 -20.56 9.70
N GLY A 43 7.16 -20.26 8.43
CA GLY A 43 6.23 -19.61 7.50
C GLY A 43 6.17 -18.09 7.62
N ALA A 44 6.78 -17.47 8.63
CA ALA A 44 6.93 -16.02 8.70
C ALA A 44 8.18 -15.59 7.92
N TYR A 45 8.04 -14.53 7.13
CA TYR A 45 9.13 -13.91 6.38
C TYR A 45 8.89 -12.41 6.25
N GLY A 46 9.93 -11.65 6.02
CA GLY A 46 9.83 -10.21 5.81
C GLY A 46 11.21 -9.57 5.64
N ILE A 47 11.20 -8.30 5.28
CA ILE A 47 12.40 -7.47 5.12
C ILE A 47 12.42 -6.49 6.28
N ILE A 48 13.53 -6.41 7.01
CA ILE A 48 13.71 -5.43 8.07
C ILE A 48 13.91 -4.07 7.39
N VAL A 49 13.02 -3.13 7.68
CA VAL A 49 13.05 -1.76 7.13
C VAL A 49 13.78 -0.82 8.08
N ASP A 50 13.56 -0.99 9.38
CA ASP A 50 14.13 -0.12 10.41
C ASP A 50 14.30 -0.89 11.72
N VAL A 51 15.26 -0.47 12.53
CA VAL A 51 15.52 -1.03 13.86
C VAL A 51 15.71 0.11 14.84
N LYS A 52 14.88 0.17 15.88
CA LYS A 52 15.01 1.14 16.97
C LYS A 52 15.39 0.44 18.26
N VAL A 53 16.41 0.95 18.90
CA VAL A 53 16.90 0.47 20.19
C VAL A 53 16.54 1.48 21.26
N PHE A 54 15.84 1.03 22.30
CA PHE A 54 15.45 1.83 23.46
C PHE A 54 16.25 1.37 24.66
N THR A 55 16.99 2.28 25.27
CA THR A 55 17.73 2.10 26.53
C THR A 55 17.13 3.01 27.58
N PRO A 56 17.38 2.77 28.88
CA PRO A 56 16.91 3.66 29.95
C PRO A 56 17.39 5.10 29.84
N GLU A 57 18.46 5.32 29.08
CA GLU A 57 19.02 6.65 28.82
C GLU A 57 18.25 7.42 27.72
N ASN A 58 17.63 6.67 26.78
CA ASN A 58 16.97 7.24 25.62
C ASN A 58 15.43 7.18 25.67
N SER A 59 14.86 6.53 26.69
CA SER A 59 13.41 6.34 26.79
C SER A 59 12.97 6.18 28.24
N ASP A 60 11.98 6.99 28.64
CA ASP A 60 11.37 6.95 29.98
C ASP A 60 10.28 5.85 30.10
N GLU A 61 9.94 5.15 29.02
CA GLU A 61 8.81 4.21 28.95
C GLU A 61 9.19 2.74 29.16
N LEU A 62 10.41 2.44 29.59
CA LEU A 62 10.83 1.06 29.79
C LEU A 62 10.21 0.46 31.07
N GLN A 63 9.74 -0.78 30.97
CA GLN A 63 9.23 -1.50 32.14
C GLN A 63 10.35 -1.76 33.15
N PRO A 64 10.03 -1.77 34.48
CA PRO A 64 11.02 -2.06 35.49
C PRO A 64 11.69 -3.42 35.28
N GLY A 65 13.03 -3.44 35.27
CA GLY A 65 13.83 -4.65 35.06
C GLY A 65 14.25 -4.90 33.62
N VAL A 66 13.73 -4.16 32.66
CA VAL A 66 14.16 -4.24 31.25
C VAL A 66 15.36 -3.33 31.02
N ARG A 67 16.44 -3.89 30.48
CA ARG A 67 17.67 -3.13 30.18
C ARG A 67 17.65 -2.52 28.81
N GLU A 68 17.05 -3.21 27.84
CA GLU A 68 17.04 -2.80 26.45
C GLU A 68 15.83 -3.38 25.72
N VAL A 69 15.18 -2.57 24.89
CA VAL A 69 14.10 -2.99 24.00
C VAL A 69 14.50 -2.70 22.58
N VAL A 70 14.52 -3.73 21.75
CA VAL A 70 14.78 -3.62 20.32
C VAL A 70 13.49 -3.77 19.54
N ARG A 71 13.09 -2.72 18.81
CA ARG A 71 11.89 -2.72 17.96
C ARG A 71 12.32 -2.83 16.51
N CYS A 72 12.04 -3.99 15.90
CA CYS A 72 12.29 -4.22 14.49
C CYS A 72 11.02 -3.97 13.68
N TYR A 73 11.10 -3.10 12.67
CA TYR A 73 10.04 -2.87 11.72
C TYR A 73 10.24 -3.78 10.52
N ILE A 74 9.28 -4.67 10.29
CA ILE A 74 9.38 -5.70 9.26
C ILE A 74 8.32 -5.43 8.19
N ALA A 75 8.76 -5.24 6.94
CA ALA A 75 7.86 -5.17 5.80
C ALA A 75 7.57 -6.57 5.28
N GLN A 76 6.30 -6.89 5.14
CA GLN A 76 5.83 -8.17 4.61
C GLN A 76 4.86 -7.92 3.46
N LYS A 77 5.10 -8.59 2.32
CA LYS A 77 4.20 -8.52 1.17
C LYS A 77 3.13 -9.60 1.30
N ARG A 78 1.89 -9.18 1.59
CA ARG A 78 0.73 -10.07 1.65
C ARG A 78 -0.04 -9.99 0.34
N LYS A 79 -0.44 -11.14 -0.17
CA LYS A 79 -1.34 -11.25 -1.33
C LYS A 79 -2.78 -11.27 -0.86
N ILE A 80 -3.67 -10.68 -1.66
CA ILE A 80 -5.11 -10.74 -1.43
C ILE A 80 -5.59 -12.17 -1.67
N SER A 81 -6.48 -12.65 -0.80
CA SER A 81 -7.12 -13.97 -0.89
C SER A 81 -8.64 -13.85 -0.91
N VAL A 82 -9.31 -14.90 -1.39
CA VAL A 82 -10.77 -15.00 -1.30
C VAL A 82 -11.19 -14.98 0.16
N GLY A 83 -12.18 -14.15 0.48
CA GLY A 83 -12.64 -13.92 1.85
C GLY A 83 -12.05 -12.67 2.51
N ASP A 84 -11.03 -12.05 1.94
CA ASP A 84 -10.46 -10.80 2.46
C ASP A 84 -11.44 -9.64 2.31
N LYS A 85 -11.47 -8.77 3.30
CA LYS A 85 -12.35 -7.61 3.32
C LYS A 85 -11.63 -6.41 2.75
N MET A 86 -12.24 -5.78 1.75
CA MET A 86 -11.76 -4.57 1.12
C MET A 86 -12.79 -3.44 1.24
N ALA A 87 -12.33 -2.21 1.23
CA ALA A 87 -13.17 -1.02 1.26
C ALA A 87 -12.53 0.12 0.48
N GLY A 88 -13.38 0.97 -0.09
CA GLY A 88 -12.96 2.25 -0.68
C GLY A 88 -13.14 3.41 0.29
N ARG A 89 -12.99 4.64 -0.24
CA ARG A 89 -13.09 5.90 0.55
C ARG A 89 -14.52 6.35 0.81
N HIS A 90 -15.51 5.76 0.15
CA HIS A 90 -16.92 6.18 0.17
C HIS A 90 -17.83 5.26 1.00
N GLY A 91 -17.28 4.57 2.01
CA GLY A 91 -18.05 3.64 2.83
C GLY A 91 -18.48 2.36 2.09
N ASN A 92 -17.99 2.15 0.89
CA ASN A 92 -18.18 0.94 0.10
C ASN A 92 -17.26 -0.16 0.63
N LYS A 93 -17.82 -1.17 1.23
CA LYS A 93 -17.12 -2.34 1.77
C LYS A 93 -17.59 -3.62 1.10
N GLY A 94 -16.66 -4.52 0.88
CA GLY A 94 -16.96 -5.82 0.28
C GLY A 94 -15.97 -6.88 0.71
N VAL A 95 -16.29 -8.11 0.36
CA VAL A 95 -15.44 -9.28 0.58
C VAL A 95 -15.05 -9.82 -0.78
N VAL A 96 -13.78 -10.15 -0.96
CA VAL A 96 -13.29 -10.76 -2.19
C VAL A 96 -13.93 -12.12 -2.39
N SER A 97 -14.75 -12.24 -3.43
CA SER A 97 -15.47 -13.47 -3.74
C SER A 97 -14.71 -14.37 -4.70
N ARG A 98 -13.99 -13.79 -5.64
CA ARG A 98 -13.17 -14.50 -6.64
C ARG A 98 -11.89 -13.73 -6.94
N ILE A 99 -10.86 -14.48 -7.26
CA ILE A 99 -9.63 -13.99 -7.89
C ILE A 99 -9.58 -14.65 -9.24
N LEU A 100 -9.63 -13.83 -10.29
CA LEU A 100 -9.59 -14.29 -11.68
C LEU A 100 -8.19 -14.10 -12.26
N PRO A 101 -7.75 -14.95 -13.20
CA PRO A 101 -6.57 -14.68 -14.00
C PRO A 101 -6.78 -13.42 -14.85
N GLN A 102 -5.69 -12.80 -15.27
CA GLN A 102 -5.73 -11.54 -16.00
C GLN A 102 -6.50 -11.63 -17.32
N GLU A 103 -6.44 -12.78 -17.98
CA GLU A 103 -7.12 -13.04 -19.26
C GLU A 103 -8.65 -13.08 -19.13
N ASP A 104 -9.18 -13.44 -17.94
CA ASP A 104 -10.62 -13.53 -17.68
C ASP A 104 -11.21 -12.23 -17.11
N MET A 105 -10.37 -11.23 -16.85
CA MET A 105 -10.84 -9.94 -16.35
C MET A 105 -11.39 -9.07 -17.50
N PRO A 106 -12.45 -8.26 -17.24
CA PRO A 106 -12.85 -7.22 -18.17
C PRO A 106 -11.70 -6.25 -18.46
N TYR A 107 -11.63 -5.73 -19.66
CA TYR A 107 -10.55 -4.86 -20.12
C TYR A 107 -11.09 -3.58 -20.77
N LEU A 108 -10.26 -2.55 -20.75
CA LEU A 108 -10.52 -1.29 -21.43
C LEU A 108 -10.32 -1.43 -22.96
N PRO A 109 -10.77 -0.47 -23.77
CA PRO A 109 -10.58 -0.52 -25.24
C PRO A 109 -9.13 -0.63 -25.71
N ASP A 110 -8.18 -0.18 -24.89
CA ASP A 110 -6.74 -0.27 -25.07
C ASP A 110 -6.15 -1.66 -24.73
N GLY A 111 -6.99 -2.60 -24.26
CA GLY A 111 -6.57 -3.93 -23.84
C GLY A 111 -6.09 -4.02 -22.38
N THR A 112 -6.06 -2.91 -21.62
CA THR A 112 -5.67 -2.92 -20.21
C THR A 112 -6.72 -3.62 -19.36
N PRO A 113 -6.38 -4.69 -18.62
CA PRO A 113 -7.34 -5.39 -17.77
C PRO A 113 -7.68 -4.56 -16.53
N LEU A 114 -8.91 -4.70 -16.04
CA LEU A 114 -9.33 -4.08 -14.79
C LEU A 114 -8.74 -4.82 -13.59
N ASP A 115 -8.31 -4.08 -12.57
CA ASP A 115 -7.74 -4.65 -11.35
C ASP A 115 -8.82 -5.18 -10.39
N ILE A 116 -9.99 -4.55 -10.38
CA ILE A 116 -11.11 -4.92 -9.50
C ILE A 116 -12.46 -4.64 -10.17
N VAL A 117 -13.41 -5.54 -9.95
CA VAL A 117 -14.79 -5.38 -10.37
C VAL A 117 -15.70 -5.45 -9.14
N LEU A 118 -16.54 -4.45 -8.97
CA LEU A 118 -17.44 -4.31 -7.84
C LEU A 118 -18.89 -4.55 -8.26
N ASN A 119 -19.70 -5.11 -7.34
CA ASN A 119 -21.11 -5.29 -7.58
C ASN A 119 -21.85 -3.93 -7.56
N PRO A 120 -22.46 -3.50 -8.67
CA PRO A 120 -23.14 -2.21 -8.76
C PRO A 120 -24.39 -2.10 -7.87
N LEU A 121 -25.02 -3.20 -7.47
CA LEU A 121 -26.17 -3.21 -6.58
C LEU A 121 -25.87 -2.63 -5.19
N GLY A 122 -24.61 -2.57 -4.80
CA GLY A 122 -24.18 -1.95 -3.54
C GLY A 122 -24.20 -0.42 -3.54
N VAL A 123 -24.41 0.23 -4.70
CA VAL A 123 -24.36 1.69 -4.84
C VAL A 123 -25.70 2.37 -4.62
N PRO A 124 -26.81 1.98 -5.30
CA PRO A 124 -28.07 2.71 -5.25
C PRO A 124 -28.68 2.75 -3.85
N SER A 125 -28.69 1.62 -3.15
CA SER A 125 -29.28 1.52 -1.81
C SER A 125 -28.52 2.30 -0.74
N ARG A 126 -27.22 2.53 -0.95
CA ARG A 126 -26.34 3.23 0.01
C ARG A 126 -26.13 4.70 -0.34
N MET A 127 -26.60 5.16 -1.47
CA MET A 127 -26.50 6.55 -1.94
C MET A 127 -25.06 7.10 -1.94
N ASN A 128 -24.05 6.24 -2.07
CA ASN A 128 -22.64 6.64 -2.11
C ASN A 128 -22.17 6.85 -3.56
N ILE A 129 -22.81 7.76 -4.27
CA ILE A 129 -22.53 8.06 -5.69
C ILE A 129 -21.12 8.60 -5.89
N GLY A 130 -20.51 9.19 -4.87
CA GLY A 130 -19.15 9.71 -4.92
C GLY A 130 -18.11 8.72 -5.43
N GLN A 131 -18.29 7.41 -5.20
CA GLN A 131 -17.39 6.37 -5.75
C GLN A 131 -17.45 6.29 -7.29
N VAL A 132 -18.60 6.56 -7.89
CA VAL A 132 -18.76 6.58 -9.36
C VAL A 132 -18.10 7.83 -9.93
N LEU A 133 -18.31 8.99 -9.31
CA LEU A 133 -17.65 10.23 -9.69
C LEU A 133 -16.13 10.16 -9.54
N GLU A 134 -15.65 9.51 -8.48
CA GLU A 134 -14.21 9.26 -8.28
C GLU A 134 -13.60 8.45 -9.43
N ILE A 135 -14.29 7.42 -9.92
CA ILE A 135 -13.79 6.60 -11.03
C ILE A 135 -13.67 7.43 -12.31
N HIS A 136 -14.67 8.24 -12.63
CA HIS A 136 -14.62 9.10 -13.81
C HIS A 136 -13.46 10.11 -13.75
N LEU A 137 -13.35 10.81 -12.63
CA LEU A 137 -12.27 11.77 -12.42
C LEU A 137 -10.88 11.11 -12.38
N SER A 138 -10.79 9.90 -11.81
CA SER A 138 -9.55 9.14 -11.79
C SER A 138 -9.13 8.63 -13.15
N LEU A 139 -10.08 8.34 -14.04
CA LEU A 139 -9.78 7.98 -15.43
C LEU A 139 -9.13 9.16 -16.18
N ALA A 140 -9.69 10.36 -16.02
CA ALA A 140 -9.11 11.58 -16.56
C ALA A 140 -7.73 11.87 -15.97
N ALA A 141 -7.57 11.76 -14.65
CA ALA A 141 -6.30 11.94 -13.96
C ALA A 141 -5.21 10.98 -14.44
N LYS A 142 -5.58 9.72 -14.70
CA LYS A 142 -4.66 8.70 -15.24
C LYS A 142 -4.21 9.05 -16.66
N ALA A 143 -5.12 9.53 -17.50
CA ALA A 143 -4.80 9.95 -18.87
C ALA A 143 -3.88 11.19 -18.89
N LEU A 144 -4.14 12.15 -18.01
CA LEU A 144 -3.36 13.40 -17.89
C LEU A 144 -2.08 13.25 -17.05
N GLY A 145 -1.89 12.12 -16.35
CA GLY A 145 -0.67 11.81 -15.60
C GLY A 145 -0.52 12.52 -14.26
N PHE A 146 -1.57 13.07 -13.64
CA PHE A 146 -1.51 13.74 -12.35
C PHE A 146 -2.45 13.15 -11.30
N ASN A 147 -2.23 13.50 -10.04
CA ASN A 147 -3.05 13.08 -8.92
C ASN A 147 -4.03 14.18 -8.54
N ILE A 148 -5.31 13.83 -8.38
CA ILE A 148 -6.35 14.75 -7.95
C ILE A 148 -6.66 14.50 -6.48
N ALA A 149 -6.66 15.56 -5.67
CA ALA A 149 -7.08 15.54 -4.28
C ALA A 149 -8.17 16.61 -4.07
N THR A 150 -9.37 16.16 -3.70
CA THR A 150 -10.51 17.03 -3.44
C THR A 150 -10.77 17.10 -1.94
N PRO A 151 -10.62 18.27 -1.28
CA PRO A 151 -10.96 18.45 0.13
C PRO A 151 -12.47 18.30 0.36
N VAL A 152 -12.85 17.94 1.61
CA VAL A 152 -14.25 17.66 1.97
C VAL A 152 -15.20 18.85 1.73
N PHE A 153 -14.71 20.09 1.96
CA PHE A 153 -15.51 21.31 1.84
C PHE A 153 -15.23 22.10 0.57
N ASP A 154 -14.30 21.65 -0.25
CA ASP A 154 -13.95 22.26 -1.54
C ASP A 154 -13.77 21.12 -2.56
N GLY A 155 -14.82 20.37 -2.75
CA GLY A 155 -14.86 19.22 -3.66
C GLY A 155 -15.11 19.65 -5.10
N ALA A 156 -14.75 18.77 -6.04
CA ALA A 156 -15.05 18.98 -7.45
C ALA A 156 -16.56 18.95 -7.71
N SER A 157 -17.06 19.89 -8.47
CA SER A 157 -18.44 19.89 -8.97
C SER A 157 -18.60 18.93 -10.14
N GLU A 158 -19.84 18.65 -10.54
CA GLU A 158 -20.11 17.82 -11.71
C GLU A 158 -19.54 18.44 -13.00
N ASN A 159 -19.59 19.75 -13.12
CA ASN A 159 -19.03 20.48 -14.26
C ASN A 159 -17.50 20.32 -14.31
N ASP A 160 -16.80 20.47 -13.18
CA ASP A 160 -15.34 20.30 -13.12
C ASP A 160 -14.92 18.90 -13.56
N ILE A 161 -15.71 17.88 -13.23
CA ILE A 161 -15.46 16.50 -13.65
C ILE A 161 -15.65 16.35 -15.15
N MET A 162 -16.71 16.95 -15.71
CA MET A 162 -16.98 16.90 -17.16
C MET A 162 -15.92 17.64 -17.94
N ASP A 163 -15.53 18.83 -17.52
CA ASP A 163 -14.49 19.64 -18.15
C ASP A 163 -13.13 18.92 -18.12
N THR A 164 -12.81 18.27 -17.00
CA THR A 164 -11.59 17.48 -16.87
C THR A 164 -11.59 16.24 -17.78
N LEU A 165 -12.74 15.60 -17.95
CA LEU A 165 -12.89 14.47 -18.88
C LEU A 165 -12.76 14.92 -20.34
N GLU A 166 -13.30 16.09 -20.70
CA GLU A 166 -13.18 16.66 -22.03
C GLU A 166 -11.71 17.02 -22.31
N LEU A 167 -11.04 17.64 -21.36
CA LEU A 167 -9.61 17.94 -21.43
C LEU A 167 -8.78 16.66 -21.64
N ALA A 168 -9.07 15.59 -20.89
CA ALA A 168 -8.38 14.32 -21.04
C ALA A 168 -8.65 13.67 -22.40
N ASN A 169 -9.87 13.78 -22.91
CA ASN A 169 -10.22 13.26 -24.23
C ASN A 169 -9.48 14.02 -25.34
N ASP A 170 -9.41 15.35 -25.24
CA ASP A 170 -8.66 16.17 -26.18
C ASP A 170 -7.16 15.85 -26.13
N TYR A 171 -6.60 15.69 -24.94
CA TYR A 171 -5.18 15.33 -24.74
C TYR A 171 -4.80 14.00 -25.40
N VAL A 172 -5.71 13.01 -25.37
CA VAL A 172 -5.45 11.68 -25.97
C VAL A 172 -5.65 11.68 -27.48
N ASN A 173 -6.61 12.45 -28.01
CA ASN A 173 -7.03 12.34 -29.41
C ASN A 173 -6.44 13.42 -30.32
N LEU A 174 -6.00 14.55 -29.80
CA LEU A 174 -5.43 15.65 -30.59
C LEU A 174 -3.91 15.59 -30.64
N SER A 175 -3.32 16.16 -31.68
CA SER A 175 -1.89 16.42 -31.69
C SER A 175 -1.54 17.48 -30.64
N TRP A 176 -0.29 17.47 -30.13
CA TRP A 176 0.14 18.44 -29.12
C TRP A 176 -0.07 19.90 -29.56
N GLU A 177 0.16 20.18 -30.81
CA GLU A 177 0.00 21.53 -31.36
C GLU A 177 -1.45 22.00 -31.31
N GLU A 178 -2.39 21.15 -31.74
CA GLU A 178 -3.82 21.43 -31.70
C GLU A 178 -4.35 21.51 -30.27
N PHE A 179 -3.90 20.62 -29.38
CA PHE A 179 -4.27 20.62 -27.96
C PHE A 179 -3.81 21.92 -27.29
N SER A 180 -2.54 22.28 -27.45
CA SER A 180 -1.97 23.47 -26.81
C SER A 180 -2.61 24.77 -27.31
N GLU A 181 -2.98 24.85 -28.60
CA GLU A 181 -3.66 26.02 -29.18
C GLU A 181 -5.09 26.14 -28.66
N LYS A 182 -5.82 25.00 -28.55
CA LYS A 182 -7.20 24.96 -28.06
C LYS A 182 -7.30 25.37 -26.58
N HIS A 183 -6.40 24.91 -25.73
CA HIS A 183 -6.46 25.12 -24.27
C HIS A 183 -5.50 26.18 -23.74
N LYS A 184 -4.87 26.98 -24.62
CA LYS A 184 -3.88 27.99 -24.24
C LYS A 184 -4.44 29.08 -23.32
N GLU A 185 -5.73 29.43 -23.45
CA GLU A 185 -6.38 30.45 -22.64
C GLU A 185 -6.95 29.91 -21.33
N GLU A 186 -7.22 28.60 -21.27
CA GLU A 186 -7.85 27.94 -20.11
C GLU A 186 -6.84 27.40 -19.11
N LEU A 187 -5.69 26.92 -19.60
CA LEU A 187 -4.68 26.27 -18.78
C LEU A 187 -3.50 27.19 -18.46
N LEU A 188 -3.00 27.08 -17.23
CA LEU A 188 -1.77 27.78 -16.84
C LEU A 188 -0.58 27.25 -17.64
N PRO A 189 0.39 28.12 -18.01
CA PRO A 189 1.58 27.71 -18.76
C PRO A 189 2.36 26.56 -18.10
N GLU A 190 2.43 26.53 -16.76
CA GLU A 190 3.10 25.48 -15.98
C GLU A 190 2.42 24.11 -16.15
N VAL A 191 1.09 24.09 -16.29
CA VAL A 191 0.31 22.88 -16.52
C VAL A 191 0.54 22.37 -17.94
N LEU A 192 0.59 23.26 -18.93
CA LEU A 192 0.91 22.93 -20.32
C LEU A 192 2.32 22.32 -20.44
N ASP A 193 3.31 22.91 -19.78
CA ASP A 193 4.67 22.39 -19.77
C ASP A 193 4.74 21.00 -19.11
N TYR A 194 3.99 20.79 -18.03
CA TYR A 194 3.88 19.50 -17.38
C TYR A 194 3.24 18.44 -18.29
N LEU A 195 2.11 18.76 -18.93
CA LEU A 195 1.40 17.85 -19.84
C LEU A 195 2.26 17.52 -21.08
N TYR A 196 3.05 18.47 -21.56
CA TYR A 196 4.02 18.23 -22.62
C TYR A 196 5.09 17.20 -22.20
N ALA A 197 5.63 17.36 -21.00
CA ALA A 197 6.62 16.43 -20.47
C ALA A 197 6.04 15.01 -20.28
N VAL A 198 4.79 14.90 -19.84
CA VAL A 198 4.07 13.62 -19.70
C VAL A 198 3.81 12.99 -21.05
N SER A 199 3.36 13.74 -22.06
CA SER A 199 3.12 13.23 -23.41
C SER A 199 4.39 12.64 -24.03
N TYR A 200 5.52 13.31 -23.82
CA TYR A 200 6.81 12.85 -24.33
C TYR A 200 7.29 11.55 -23.66
N THR A 201 7.01 11.37 -22.37
CA THR A 201 7.34 10.12 -21.67
C THR A 201 6.47 8.94 -22.11
N HIS A 202 5.18 9.16 -22.38
CA HIS A 202 4.27 8.14 -22.88
C HIS A 202 4.60 7.70 -24.33
N LEU A 203 4.89 8.63 -25.21
CA LEU A 203 5.30 8.32 -26.59
C LEU A 203 6.57 7.48 -26.63
N ARG A 204 7.55 7.79 -25.76
CA ARG A 204 8.81 7.06 -25.71
C ARG A 204 8.67 5.66 -25.09
N ALA A 205 7.71 5.43 -24.21
CA ALA A 205 7.41 4.09 -23.69
C ALA A 205 6.83 3.19 -24.79
N HIS A 206 5.95 3.71 -25.64
CA HIS A 206 5.40 2.95 -26.79
C HIS A 206 6.43 2.66 -27.87
N GLU A 207 7.42 3.52 -28.09
CA GLU A 207 8.49 3.28 -29.05
C GLU A 207 9.47 2.19 -28.60
N THR A 208 9.68 2.02 -27.29
CA THR A 208 10.55 0.97 -26.75
C THR A 208 9.92 -0.41 -26.73
N ASP A 209 8.59 -0.52 -26.65
CA ASP A 209 7.88 -1.81 -26.72
C ASP A 209 7.79 -2.38 -28.12
N SER A 210 8.05 -1.58 -29.16
CA SER A 210 8.04 -2.04 -30.56
C SER A 210 9.37 -2.70 -31.01
N TYR A 211 10.39 -2.75 -30.14
CA TYR A 211 11.71 -3.35 -30.41
C TYR A 211 12.05 -4.57 -29.51
N LEU A 212 11.09 -5.11 -28.76
CA LEU A 212 11.20 -6.35 -28.02
C LEU A 212 10.21 -7.39 -28.59
#